data_434a6c72f2115de8376615f20289329f
#
_entry.id   434a6c72f2115de8376615f20289329f
#
_cell.length_a   1.000
_cell.length_b   1.000
_cell.length_c   1.000
_cell.angle_alpha   90.00
_cell.angle_beta   90.00
_cell.angle_gamma   90.00
#
_symmetry.space_group_name_H-M   'P 1'
#
loop_
_entity.id
_entity.type
_entity.pdbx_description
1 polymer ?
#
loop_
_entity_poly.entity_id
_entity_poly.type
_entity_poly.pdbx_seq_one_letter_code
_entity_poly.pdbx_strand_id
1 'polypeptide(L)'
;MGSLVKPEYGVLVAARKACRICVERNPGKIRSCAEFDFDPDVISHWEPWLGHKSPKLLAVGQDFGNTAYFVRNRGRDEANNKTNKNLRKLLTEAGFSVTNPPEFDDNTPVFLTNSILCVKEGRMDGAVRPSWVDACADEHLRPLVCHLKPPIVVGMGGCGWRAVRRVFGLEKAPKRISHAAGSSWTSTNRTQVFAVGHPGPQGITNRPWPQQVADWRRIGEAVSAVLV
;
A
#
# COMPACT_ATOMS: atom_id res chain seq x y z
N MET A 1 -22.04 12.91 -18.74
CA MET A 1 -20.99 12.29 -17.94
C MET A 1 -19.66 12.50 -18.66
N GLY A 2 -18.86 13.48 -18.23
CA GLY A 2 -17.56 13.77 -18.85
C GLY A 2 -16.62 12.58 -18.66
N SER A 3 -16.00 12.14 -19.73
CA SER A 3 -14.91 11.16 -19.68
C SER A 3 -13.77 11.75 -18.86
N LEU A 4 -13.57 11.29 -17.64
CA LEU A 4 -12.39 11.62 -16.85
C LEU A 4 -11.18 11.06 -17.61
N VAL A 5 -10.40 11.93 -18.21
CA VAL A 5 -9.12 11.59 -18.83
C VAL A 5 -8.26 10.91 -17.75
N LYS A 6 -7.81 9.69 -18.03
CA LYS A 6 -6.92 8.93 -17.15
C LYS A 6 -5.61 9.71 -17.00
N PRO A 7 -5.22 10.19 -15.80
CA PRO A 7 -3.98 10.93 -15.65
C PRO A 7 -2.79 10.01 -15.97
N GLU A 8 -1.78 10.53 -16.64
CA GLU A 8 -0.53 9.81 -16.85
C GLU A 8 0.17 9.55 -15.51
N TYR A 9 0.86 8.43 -15.38
CA TYR A 9 1.54 8.04 -14.15
C TYR A 9 2.54 9.11 -13.67
N GLY A 10 3.27 9.73 -14.59
CA GLY A 10 4.20 10.83 -14.29
C GLY A 10 3.52 12.03 -13.63
N VAL A 11 2.28 12.36 -14.02
CA VAL A 11 1.48 13.42 -13.39
C VAL A 11 1.16 13.07 -11.93
N LEU A 12 0.85 11.82 -11.64
CA LEU A 12 0.60 11.37 -10.26
C LEU A 12 1.86 11.47 -9.39
N VAL A 13 3.03 11.10 -9.95
CA VAL A 13 4.32 11.24 -9.28
C VAL A 13 4.63 12.72 -8.99
N ALA A 14 4.45 13.60 -9.97
CA ALA A 14 4.67 15.03 -9.79
C ALA A 14 3.75 15.61 -8.71
N ALA A 15 2.46 15.24 -8.70
CA ALA A 15 1.50 15.65 -7.68
C ALA A 15 1.93 15.17 -6.27
N ARG A 16 2.42 13.93 -6.14
CA ARG A 16 2.94 13.43 -4.87
C ARG A 16 4.16 14.24 -4.40
N LYS A 17 5.12 14.51 -5.28
CA LYS A 17 6.33 15.29 -4.95
C LYS A 17 5.99 16.72 -4.53
N ALA A 18 5.01 17.33 -5.16
CA ALA A 18 4.54 18.69 -4.83
C ALA A 18 3.69 18.75 -3.55
N CYS A 19 3.14 17.62 -3.07
CA CYS A 19 2.21 17.59 -1.95
C CYS A 19 2.86 18.06 -0.64
N ARG A 20 2.20 18.99 0.07
CA ARG A 20 2.62 19.52 1.37
C ARG A 20 1.53 19.46 2.44
N ILE A 21 0.36 18.89 2.14
CA ILE A 21 -0.84 18.91 2.99
C ILE A 21 -0.56 18.44 4.42
N CYS A 22 0.13 17.29 4.57
CA CYS A 22 0.41 16.74 5.89
C CYS A 22 1.56 17.48 6.59
N VAL A 23 2.56 17.93 5.83
CA VAL A 23 3.75 18.65 6.34
C VAL A 23 3.35 20.00 6.93
N GLU A 24 2.56 20.78 6.19
CA GLU A 24 2.09 22.10 6.62
C GLU A 24 1.18 22.04 7.85
N ARG A 25 0.29 21.03 7.91
CA ARG A 25 -0.62 20.83 9.05
C ARG A 25 0.06 20.25 10.28
N ASN A 26 1.24 19.66 10.14
CA ASN A 26 1.94 18.97 11.22
C ASN A 26 3.46 19.21 11.14
N PRO A 27 3.92 20.46 11.28
CA PRO A 27 5.34 20.78 11.17
C PRO A 27 6.16 19.97 12.18
N GLY A 28 7.30 19.46 11.76
CA GLY A 28 8.21 18.65 12.58
C GLY A 28 7.69 17.27 13.00
N LYS A 29 6.58 16.80 12.42
CA LYS A 29 6.04 15.45 12.71
C LYS A 29 6.06 14.51 11.51
N ILE A 30 6.07 15.08 10.33
CA ILE A 30 6.10 14.35 9.05
C ILE A 30 6.82 15.21 8.01
N ARG A 31 7.57 14.57 7.12
CA ARG A 31 8.32 15.23 6.04
C ARG A 31 7.95 14.62 4.70
N SER A 32 7.98 15.43 3.65
CA SER A 32 7.84 14.91 2.29
C SER A 32 9.09 14.12 1.89
N CYS A 33 8.93 13.00 1.20
CA CYS A 33 10.07 12.28 0.60
C CYS A 33 10.82 13.16 -0.41
N ALA A 34 10.13 14.10 -1.08
CA ALA A 34 10.73 15.03 -2.03
C ALA A 34 11.68 16.07 -1.40
N GLU A 35 11.82 16.10 -0.08
CA GLU A 35 12.84 16.91 0.62
C GLU A 35 14.23 16.25 0.58
N PHE A 36 14.34 15.04 0.02
CA PHE A 36 15.56 14.26 -0.01
C PHE A 36 15.99 14.01 -1.47
N ASP A 37 17.30 14.08 -1.74
CA ASP A 37 17.89 13.92 -3.06
C ASP A 37 17.70 12.53 -3.69
N PHE A 38 17.25 11.58 -2.91
CA PHE A 38 17.02 10.19 -3.32
C PHE A 38 15.53 9.81 -3.32
N ASP A 39 14.62 10.78 -3.38
CA ASP A 39 13.19 10.51 -3.51
C ASP A 39 12.89 9.84 -4.85
N PRO A 40 12.37 8.60 -4.87
CA PRO A 40 12.12 7.90 -6.12
C PRO A 40 10.95 8.50 -6.91
N ASP A 41 10.99 8.37 -8.24
CA ASP A 41 9.93 8.82 -9.14
C ASP A 41 8.77 7.82 -9.22
N VAL A 42 8.23 7.45 -8.07
CA VAL A 42 7.19 6.42 -7.95
C VAL A 42 6.11 6.78 -6.94
N ILE A 43 4.91 6.20 -7.10
CA ILE A 43 3.85 6.15 -6.09
C ILE A 43 3.78 4.71 -5.58
N SER A 44 4.80 4.27 -4.89
CA SER A 44 4.94 2.89 -4.44
C SER A 44 5.43 2.82 -3.01
N HIS A 45 5.46 1.63 -2.48
CA HIS A 45 6.06 1.30 -1.19
C HIS A 45 7.54 1.69 -1.19
N TRP A 46 8.28 1.18 -2.17
CA TRP A 46 9.68 1.49 -2.45
C TRP A 46 9.92 1.27 -3.94
N GLU A 47 10.89 1.94 -4.53
CA GLU A 47 11.20 1.74 -5.96
C GLU A 47 11.30 0.26 -6.35
N PRO A 48 12.01 -0.61 -5.59
CA PRO A 48 12.12 -2.03 -5.91
C PRO A 48 10.80 -2.81 -5.79
N TRP A 49 9.74 -2.21 -5.28
CA TRP A 49 8.42 -2.82 -5.11
C TRP A 49 7.35 -2.16 -5.98
N LEU A 50 7.76 -1.34 -6.95
CA LEU A 50 6.83 -0.60 -7.80
C LEU A 50 5.81 -1.52 -8.47
N GLY A 51 6.25 -2.67 -8.98
CA GLY A 51 5.40 -3.63 -9.63
C GLY A 51 4.88 -3.18 -11.01
N HIS A 52 4.02 -3.99 -11.58
CA HIS A 52 3.48 -3.79 -12.92
C HIS A 52 2.47 -2.65 -12.98
N LYS A 53 2.51 -1.80 -14.01
CA LYS A 53 1.58 -0.67 -14.19
C LYS A 53 0.17 -1.08 -14.64
N SER A 54 -0.07 -2.36 -14.90
CA SER A 54 -1.39 -2.97 -15.09
C SER A 54 -1.52 -4.16 -14.15
N PRO A 55 -1.54 -3.92 -12.82
CA PRO A 55 -1.45 -4.99 -11.85
C PRO A 55 -2.76 -5.77 -11.75
N LYS A 56 -2.66 -7.06 -11.47
CA LYS A 56 -3.77 -7.90 -11.05
C LYS A 56 -4.11 -7.67 -9.56
N LEU A 57 -3.12 -7.26 -8.79
CA LEU A 57 -3.22 -7.00 -7.36
C LEU A 57 -2.54 -5.67 -7.01
N LEU A 58 -3.27 -4.78 -6.34
CA LEU A 58 -2.72 -3.63 -5.65
C LEU A 58 -2.74 -3.88 -4.14
N ALA A 59 -1.59 -3.90 -3.49
CA ALA A 59 -1.51 -4.01 -2.04
C ALA A 59 -1.05 -2.69 -1.40
N VAL A 60 -1.77 -2.27 -0.35
CA VAL A 60 -1.59 -0.98 0.33
C VAL A 60 -1.07 -1.24 1.74
N GLY A 61 0.17 -0.85 2.00
CA GLY A 61 0.83 -0.91 3.31
C GLY A 61 0.60 0.33 4.17
N GLN A 62 1.45 0.52 5.18
CA GLN A 62 1.33 1.64 6.11
C GLN A 62 2.11 2.86 5.64
N ASP A 63 3.45 2.82 5.71
CA ASP A 63 4.36 3.94 5.48
C ASP A 63 5.78 3.47 5.10
N PHE A 64 6.68 4.43 4.86
CA PHE A 64 8.10 4.18 4.60
C PHE A 64 8.94 4.02 5.89
N GLY A 65 8.30 3.89 7.04
CA GLY A 65 8.98 3.94 8.32
C GLY A 65 9.18 5.38 8.81
N ASN A 66 10.30 5.66 9.49
CA ASN A 66 10.62 6.99 9.95
C ASN A 66 11.73 7.65 9.10
N THR A 67 11.93 8.96 9.28
CA THR A 67 12.94 9.74 8.57
C THR A 67 14.34 9.15 8.72
N ALA A 68 14.74 8.73 9.92
CA ALA A 68 16.07 8.16 10.16
C ALA A 68 16.30 6.86 9.35
N TYR A 69 15.29 5.99 9.28
CA TYR A 69 15.34 4.77 8.47
C TYR A 69 15.40 5.10 6.98
N PHE A 70 14.57 6.02 6.52
CA PHE A 70 14.51 6.44 5.12
C PHE A 70 15.85 7.03 4.64
N VAL A 71 16.44 7.93 5.46
CA VAL A 71 17.75 8.54 5.15
C VAL A 71 18.87 7.50 5.15
N ARG A 72 18.94 6.66 6.19
CA ARG A 72 19.98 5.62 6.28
C ARG A 72 19.98 4.69 5.07
N ASN A 73 18.82 4.34 4.58
CA ASN A 73 18.65 3.43 3.45
C ASN A 73 18.50 4.16 2.09
N ARG A 74 18.71 5.48 2.06
CA ARG A 74 18.63 6.30 0.84
C ARG A 74 17.34 6.06 0.05
N GLY A 75 16.19 6.11 0.74
CA GLY A 75 14.88 5.87 0.13
C GLY A 75 14.62 4.43 -0.31
N ARG A 76 15.46 3.48 0.05
CA ARG A 76 15.27 2.05 -0.23
C ARG A 76 14.93 1.28 1.03
N ASP A 77 14.14 0.24 0.90
CA ASP A 77 13.81 -0.63 2.03
C ASP A 77 14.86 -1.75 2.19
N GLU A 78 15.02 -2.23 3.42
CA GLU A 78 15.87 -3.38 3.68
C GLU A 78 15.16 -4.66 3.21
N ALA A 79 15.71 -5.32 2.17
CA ALA A 79 15.18 -6.56 1.61
C ALA A 79 14.97 -7.65 2.67
N ASN A 80 15.78 -7.64 3.70
CA ASN A 80 15.83 -8.69 4.72
C ASN A 80 15.08 -8.38 6.02
N ASN A 81 14.36 -7.25 6.12
CA ASN A 81 13.52 -7.00 7.29
C ASN A 81 12.38 -8.04 7.38
N LYS A 82 11.90 -8.27 8.61
CA LYS A 82 10.88 -9.31 8.87
C LYS A 82 9.58 -9.06 8.11
N THR A 83 9.17 -7.80 7.96
CA THR A 83 7.94 -7.43 7.26
C THR A 83 8.00 -7.84 5.80
N ASN A 84 9.09 -7.51 5.12
CA ASN A 84 9.28 -7.83 3.70
C ASN A 84 9.42 -9.34 3.46
N LYS A 85 10.16 -10.04 4.32
CA LYS A 85 10.24 -11.51 4.27
C LYS A 85 8.87 -12.17 4.39
N ASN A 86 8.06 -11.71 5.32
CA ASN A 86 6.73 -12.23 5.54
C ASN A 86 5.79 -11.87 4.37
N LEU A 87 5.83 -10.62 3.89
CA LEU A 87 5.02 -10.18 2.75
C LEU A 87 5.30 -11.03 1.51
N ARG A 88 6.58 -11.29 1.20
CA ARG A 88 6.93 -12.16 0.07
C ARG A 88 6.36 -13.57 0.21
N LYS A 89 6.48 -14.18 1.40
CA LYS A 89 5.89 -15.50 1.67
C LYS A 89 4.38 -15.49 1.45
N LEU A 90 3.69 -14.44 1.94
CA LEU A 90 2.25 -14.31 1.78
C LEU A 90 1.85 -14.08 0.31
N LEU A 91 2.61 -13.29 -0.44
CA LEU A 91 2.42 -13.14 -1.90
C LEU A 91 2.62 -14.47 -2.64
N THR A 92 3.61 -15.27 -2.23
CA THR A 92 3.79 -16.63 -2.77
C THR A 92 2.60 -17.54 -2.48
N GLU A 93 1.99 -17.46 -1.29
CA GLU A 93 0.76 -18.19 -0.96
C GLU A 93 -0.45 -17.75 -1.82
N ALA A 94 -0.43 -16.51 -2.31
CA ALA A 94 -1.41 -16.00 -3.27
C ALA A 94 -1.05 -16.31 -4.74
N GLY A 95 -0.01 -17.09 -4.99
CA GLY A 95 0.41 -17.48 -6.35
C GLY A 95 1.30 -16.45 -7.06
N PHE A 96 1.83 -15.45 -6.34
CA PHE A 96 2.73 -14.46 -6.93
C PHE A 96 4.19 -14.78 -6.57
N SER A 97 5.04 -14.94 -7.58
CA SER A 97 6.49 -14.95 -7.39
C SER A 97 6.98 -13.50 -7.33
N VAL A 98 7.53 -13.09 -6.22
CA VAL A 98 8.10 -11.76 -6.01
C VAL A 98 9.56 -11.90 -5.66
N THR A 99 10.44 -11.37 -6.51
CA THR A 99 11.88 -11.37 -6.31
C THR A 99 12.30 -10.55 -5.09
N ASN A 100 13.52 -10.72 -4.65
CA ASN A 100 14.09 -9.91 -3.59
C ASN A 100 14.38 -8.49 -4.10
N PRO A 101 13.97 -7.43 -3.38
CA PRO A 101 14.57 -6.13 -3.64
C PRO A 101 16.10 -6.22 -3.48
N PRO A 102 16.91 -5.61 -4.33
CA PRO A 102 16.55 -4.57 -5.30
C PRO A 102 16.22 -5.08 -6.71
N GLU A 103 16.06 -6.37 -6.92
CA GLU A 103 15.74 -6.93 -8.22
C GLU A 103 14.25 -6.74 -8.48
N PHE A 104 13.94 -5.81 -9.35
CA PHE A 104 12.57 -5.55 -9.81
C PHE A 104 12.24 -6.48 -10.98
N ASP A 105 11.11 -7.17 -10.89
CA ASP A 105 10.56 -7.97 -11.98
C ASP A 105 9.31 -7.30 -12.52
N ASP A 106 9.42 -6.69 -13.70
CA ASP A 106 8.33 -6.05 -14.44
C ASP A 106 7.18 -7.03 -14.76
N ASN A 107 7.45 -8.32 -14.73
CA ASN A 107 6.47 -9.36 -15.03
C ASN A 107 5.58 -9.69 -13.82
N THR A 108 5.96 -9.28 -12.62
CA THR A 108 5.14 -9.53 -11.43
C THR A 108 3.88 -8.68 -11.46
N PRO A 109 2.68 -9.26 -11.59
CA PRO A 109 1.44 -8.52 -11.76
C PRO A 109 0.92 -7.92 -10.43
N VAL A 110 1.81 -7.52 -9.55
CA VAL A 110 1.54 -6.92 -8.25
C VAL A 110 2.08 -5.50 -8.21
N PHE A 111 1.29 -4.57 -7.68
CA PHE A 111 1.72 -3.22 -7.37
C PHE A 111 1.64 -3.00 -5.85
N LEU A 112 2.72 -2.56 -5.24
CA LEU A 112 2.77 -2.25 -3.81
C LEU A 112 2.85 -0.75 -3.60
N THR A 113 2.03 -0.23 -2.68
CA THR A 113 2.06 1.17 -2.26
C THR A 113 1.80 1.30 -0.76
N ASN A 114 1.85 2.53 -0.25
CA ASN A 114 1.56 2.84 1.14
C ASN A 114 0.33 3.75 1.31
N SER A 115 -0.28 3.67 2.47
CA SER A 115 -1.38 4.56 2.87
C SER A 115 -0.92 5.99 3.14
N ILE A 116 0.36 6.22 3.43
CA ILE A 116 1.01 7.53 3.43
C ILE A 116 2.32 7.47 2.65
N LEU A 117 2.54 8.48 1.82
CA LEU A 117 3.67 8.60 0.89
C LEU A 117 4.68 9.68 1.34
N CYS A 118 4.69 9.94 2.63
CA CYS A 118 5.63 10.80 3.35
C CYS A 118 6.32 9.99 4.44
N VAL A 119 7.40 10.53 5.00
CA VAL A 119 8.13 9.92 6.12
C VAL A 119 7.79 10.60 7.44
N LYS A 120 7.51 9.82 8.47
CA LYS A 120 7.21 10.35 9.81
C LYS A 120 8.49 10.62 10.59
N GLU A 121 8.45 11.62 11.44
CA GLU A 121 9.51 11.87 12.42
C GLU A 121 9.34 10.97 13.66
N GLY A 122 10.42 10.80 14.41
CA GLY A 122 10.43 10.06 15.66
C GLY A 122 10.67 8.57 15.49
N ARG A 123 9.94 7.75 16.25
CA ARG A 123 10.18 6.29 16.31
C ARG A 123 9.65 5.56 15.07
N MET A 124 10.32 4.45 14.71
CA MET A 124 9.91 3.58 13.60
C MET A 124 8.48 3.03 13.80
N ASP A 125 8.16 2.63 15.01
CA ASP A 125 6.84 2.13 15.43
C ASP A 125 5.88 3.25 15.89
N GLY A 126 6.26 4.52 15.71
CA GLY A 126 5.44 5.67 16.06
C GLY A 126 4.11 5.67 15.32
N ALA A 127 3.07 6.18 16.00
CA ALA A 127 1.71 6.19 15.48
C ALA A 127 1.58 7.03 14.19
N VAL A 128 0.88 6.49 13.22
CA VAL A 128 0.42 7.21 12.04
C VAL A 128 -0.92 7.88 12.36
N ARG A 129 -1.04 9.18 12.12
CA ARG A 129 -2.28 9.91 12.38
C ARG A 129 -3.34 9.53 11.35
N PRO A 130 -4.58 9.25 11.77
CA PRO A 130 -5.69 8.97 10.85
C PRO A 130 -5.87 10.04 9.77
N SER A 131 -5.70 11.33 10.10
CA SER A 131 -5.81 12.45 9.16
C SER A 131 -4.76 12.43 8.04
N TRP A 132 -3.56 11.88 8.29
CA TRP A 132 -2.54 11.70 7.25
C TRP A 132 -2.96 10.63 6.25
N VAL A 133 -3.48 9.51 6.78
CA VAL A 133 -4.00 8.42 5.94
C VAL A 133 -5.15 8.91 5.07
N ASP A 134 -6.10 9.65 5.65
CA ASP A 134 -7.26 10.16 4.93
C ASP A 134 -6.88 11.14 3.82
N ALA A 135 -5.99 12.10 4.11
CA ALA A 135 -5.51 13.06 3.13
C ALA A 135 -4.75 12.35 1.99
N CYS A 136 -3.81 11.46 2.32
CA CYS A 136 -3.03 10.74 1.32
C CYS A 136 -3.89 9.77 0.50
N ALA A 137 -4.91 9.17 1.09
CA ALA A 137 -5.87 8.31 0.40
C ALA A 137 -6.66 9.09 -0.67
N ASP A 138 -7.14 10.28 -0.35
CA ASP A 138 -7.90 11.11 -1.29
C ASP A 138 -7.00 11.68 -2.40
N GLU A 139 -5.84 12.24 -2.03
CA GLU A 139 -4.94 12.94 -2.96
C GLU A 139 -4.12 12.01 -3.86
N HIS A 140 -3.76 10.82 -3.38
CA HIS A 140 -2.80 9.95 -4.09
C HIS A 140 -3.32 8.55 -4.34
N LEU A 141 -3.88 7.85 -3.35
CA LEU A 141 -4.32 6.47 -3.55
C LEU A 141 -5.54 6.39 -4.47
N ARG A 142 -6.51 7.29 -4.34
CA ARG A 142 -7.69 7.32 -5.21
C ARG A 142 -7.32 7.57 -6.67
N PRO A 143 -6.52 8.60 -7.04
CA PRO A 143 -6.05 8.78 -8.41
C PRO A 143 -5.22 7.58 -8.93
N LEU A 144 -4.38 6.98 -8.07
CA LEU A 144 -3.60 5.79 -8.44
C LEU A 144 -4.50 4.61 -8.77
N VAL A 145 -5.52 4.32 -7.95
CA VAL A 145 -6.51 3.26 -8.21
C VAL A 145 -7.26 3.52 -9.51
N CYS A 146 -7.65 4.77 -9.77
CA CYS A 146 -8.29 5.17 -11.03
C CYS A 146 -7.36 4.99 -12.24
N HIS A 147 -6.05 5.19 -12.06
CA HIS A 147 -5.04 5.00 -13.09
C HIS A 147 -4.80 3.52 -13.38
N LEU A 148 -4.49 2.72 -12.34
CA LEU A 148 -4.12 1.31 -12.47
C LEU A 148 -5.31 0.40 -12.76
N LYS A 149 -6.50 0.73 -12.24
CA LYS A 149 -7.73 -0.08 -12.33
C LYS A 149 -7.53 -1.55 -11.94
N PRO A 150 -6.90 -1.83 -10.79
CA PRO A 150 -6.63 -3.20 -10.39
C PRO A 150 -7.94 -3.94 -10.11
N PRO A 151 -8.10 -5.19 -10.57
CA PRO A 151 -9.28 -5.99 -10.24
C PRO A 151 -9.33 -6.36 -8.76
N ILE A 152 -8.18 -6.44 -8.09
CA ILE A 152 -8.08 -6.78 -6.67
C ILE A 152 -7.24 -5.74 -5.94
N VAL A 153 -7.75 -5.29 -4.78
CA VAL A 153 -7.06 -4.37 -3.87
C VAL A 153 -7.01 -4.94 -2.47
N VAL A 154 -5.85 -4.88 -1.83
CA VAL A 154 -5.63 -5.39 -0.48
C VAL A 154 -5.18 -4.27 0.44
N GLY A 155 -5.93 -4.03 1.51
CA GLY A 155 -5.53 -3.15 2.61
C GLY A 155 -4.84 -3.94 3.72
N MET A 156 -3.54 -3.72 3.93
CA MET A 156 -2.73 -4.43 4.92
C MET A 156 -2.64 -3.66 6.23
N GLY A 157 -3.10 -4.26 7.32
CA GLY A 157 -3.11 -3.64 8.64
C GLY A 157 -4.06 -2.46 8.77
N GLY A 158 -4.01 -1.75 9.89
CA GLY A 158 -4.97 -0.69 10.20
C GLY A 158 -4.93 0.50 9.24
N CYS A 159 -3.73 0.96 8.87
CA CYS A 159 -3.57 2.12 7.99
C CYS A 159 -3.92 1.79 6.54
N GLY A 160 -3.41 0.68 6.00
CA GLY A 160 -3.74 0.22 4.65
C GLY A 160 -5.24 -0.02 4.50
N TRP A 161 -5.87 -0.70 5.48
CA TRP A 161 -7.31 -0.90 5.49
C TRP A 161 -8.10 0.41 5.54
N ARG A 162 -7.70 1.36 6.39
CA ARG A 162 -8.36 2.68 6.47
C ARG A 162 -8.34 3.40 5.12
N ALA A 163 -7.17 3.44 4.47
CA ALA A 163 -7.00 4.09 3.18
C ALA A 163 -7.87 3.44 2.09
N VAL A 164 -7.80 2.13 1.96
CA VAL A 164 -8.56 1.36 0.98
C VAL A 164 -10.07 1.48 1.23
N ARG A 165 -10.51 1.30 2.48
CA ARG A 165 -11.91 1.46 2.87
C ARG A 165 -12.47 2.83 2.47
N ARG A 166 -11.67 3.91 2.64
CA ARG A 166 -12.03 5.28 2.26
C ARG A 166 -12.13 5.45 0.75
N VAL A 167 -11.13 4.98 0.00
CA VAL A 167 -11.08 5.11 -1.46
C VAL A 167 -12.27 4.43 -2.13
N PHE A 168 -12.68 3.28 -1.64
CA PHE A 168 -13.78 2.48 -2.20
C PHE A 168 -15.15 2.76 -1.57
N GLY A 169 -15.27 3.72 -0.64
CA GLY A 169 -16.55 4.07 -0.01
C GLY A 169 -17.20 2.92 0.75
N LEU A 170 -16.41 2.06 1.38
CA LEU A 170 -16.90 0.88 2.09
C LEU A 170 -17.37 1.25 3.50
N GLU A 171 -18.37 2.12 3.60
CA GLU A 171 -18.83 2.68 4.89
C GLU A 171 -19.38 1.62 5.84
N LYS A 172 -20.06 0.61 5.30
CA LYS A 172 -20.64 -0.52 6.05
C LYS A 172 -19.60 -1.54 6.53
N ALA A 173 -18.40 -1.53 5.96
CA ALA A 173 -17.34 -2.44 6.37
C ALA A 173 -16.74 -2.02 7.73
N PRO A 174 -16.30 -2.98 8.58
CA PRO A 174 -15.74 -2.68 9.88
C PRO A 174 -14.56 -1.70 9.79
N LYS A 175 -14.54 -0.68 10.67
CA LYS A 175 -13.45 0.31 10.71
C LYS A 175 -12.14 -0.29 11.22
N ARG A 176 -12.22 -1.18 12.21
CA ARG A 176 -11.02 -1.81 12.83
C ARG A 176 -10.58 -3.01 12.03
N ILE A 177 -9.28 -3.08 11.75
CA ILE A 177 -8.70 -4.21 11.01
C ILE A 177 -8.91 -5.54 11.73
N SER A 178 -8.92 -5.57 13.07
CA SER A 178 -9.19 -6.78 13.83
C SER A 178 -10.58 -7.42 13.54
N HIS A 179 -11.53 -6.62 13.10
CA HIS A 179 -12.88 -7.09 12.73
C HIS A 179 -13.05 -7.27 11.22
N ALA A 180 -12.18 -6.65 10.41
CA ALA A 180 -12.24 -6.71 8.96
C ALA A 180 -11.34 -7.79 8.36
N ALA A 181 -10.20 -8.08 9.02
CA ALA A 181 -9.20 -8.97 8.48
C ALA A 181 -9.76 -10.37 8.16
N GLY A 182 -9.46 -10.82 6.95
CA GLY A 182 -9.98 -12.06 6.40
C GLY A 182 -11.32 -11.90 5.69
N SER A 183 -11.88 -10.70 5.57
CA SER A 183 -13.08 -10.44 4.81
C SER A 183 -12.81 -9.73 3.51
N SER A 184 -13.77 -9.78 2.58
CA SER A 184 -13.72 -9.09 1.30
C SER A 184 -15.03 -8.40 0.98
N TRP A 185 -14.95 -7.39 0.12
CA TRP A 185 -16.09 -6.61 -0.37
C TRP A 185 -15.91 -6.37 -1.88
N THR A 186 -17.04 -6.31 -2.59
CA THR A 186 -17.02 -5.90 -4.00
C THR A 186 -17.43 -4.43 -4.07
N SER A 187 -16.58 -3.61 -4.70
CA SER A 187 -16.88 -2.21 -4.93
C SER A 187 -17.89 -2.03 -6.07
N THR A 188 -18.43 -0.82 -6.21
CA THR A 188 -19.31 -0.44 -7.34
C THR A 188 -18.64 -0.65 -8.71
N ASN A 189 -17.31 -0.56 -8.79
CA ASN A 189 -16.53 -0.76 -10.00
C ASN A 189 -16.11 -2.23 -10.22
N ARG A 190 -16.71 -3.17 -9.49
CA ARG A 190 -16.40 -4.60 -9.51
C ARG A 190 -14.99 -4.96 -9.02
N THR A 191 -14.22 -4.02 -8.48
CA THR A 191 -12.96 -4.33 -7.79
C THR A 191 -13.25 -5.11 -6.53
N GLN A 192 -12.59 -6.24 -6.33
CA GLN A 192 -12.64 -6.97 -5.06
C GLN A 192 -11.63 -6.36 -4.08
N VAL A 193 -12.10 -6.02 -2.90
CA VAL A 193 -11.33 -5.35 -1.84
C VAL A 193 -11.18 -6.29 -0.66
N PHE A 194 -9.95 -6.57 -0.26
CA PHE A 194 -9.63 -7.45 0.87
C PHE A 194 -9.01 -6.67 2.02
N ALA A 195 -9.36 -7.03 3.25
CA ALA A 195 -8.68 -6.59 4.46
C ALA A 195 -7.83 -7.74 5.01
N VAL A 196 -6.55 -7.51 5.25
CA VAL A 196 -5.64 -8.52 5.81
C VAL A 196 -4.79 -7.96 6.95
N GLY A 197 -4.26 -8.85 7.79
CA GLY A 197 -3.29 -8.49 8.82
C GLY A 197 -2.03 -7.85 8.22
N HIS A 198 -1.36 -6.98 9.00
CA HIS A 198 -0.07 -6.44 8.59
C HIS A 198 1.00 -7.56 8.64
N PRO A 199 1.89 -7.69 7.64
CA PRO A 199 2.90 -8.76 7.61
C PRO A 199 4.05 -8.57 8.61
N GLY A 200 4.12 -7.43 9.29
CA GLY A 200 5.11 -7.17 10.34
C GLY A 200 4.84 -7.94 11.65
N PRO A 201 5.83 -7.98 12.57
CA PRO A 201 5.74 -8.79 13.79
C PRO A 201 4.48 -8.55 14.61
N GLN A 202 4.11 -7.30 14.85
CA GLN A 202 2.89 -6.96 15.59
C GLN A 202 1.61 -7.43 14.88
N GLY A 203 1.59 -7.35 13.54
CA GLY A 203 0.47 -7.83 12.76
C GLY A 203 0.31 -9.34 12.83
N ILE A 204 1.43 -10.09 12.91
CA ILE A 204 1.43 -11.54 13.10
C ILE A 204 0.95 -11.93 14.51
N THR A 205 1.26 -11.12 15.52
CA THR A 205 0.72 -11.32 16.88
C THR A 205 -0.79 -11.14 16.90
N ASN A 206 -1.32 -10.12 16.21
CA ASN A 206 -2.74 -9.80 16.19
C ASN A 206 -3.57 -10.72 15.27
N ARG A 207 -2.96 -11.25 14.22
CA ARG A 207 -3.54 -12.23 13.31
C ARG A 207 -2.48 -13.29 13.00
N PRO A 208 -2.53 -14.44 13.67
CA PRO A 208 -1.52 -15.50 13.58
C PRO A 208 -1.22 -15.95 12.15
N TRP A 209 0.02 -16.40 11.93
CA TRP A 209 0.52 -16.76 10.60
C TRP A 209 -0.40 -17.67 9.79
N PRO A 210 -0.96 -18.78 10.36
CA PRO A 210 -1.87 -19.63 9.58
C PRO A 210 -3.11 -18.91 9.07
N GLN A 211 -3.64 -17.94 9.84
CA GLN A 211 -4.79 -17.13 9.41
C GLN A 211 -4.39 -16.17 8.30
N GLN A 212 -3.20 -15.54 8.39
CA GLN A 212 -2.71 -14.68 7.30
C GLN A 212 -2.49 -15.49 6.01
N VAL A 213 -1.91 -16.67 6.11
CA VAL A 213 -1.75 -17.59 4.95
C VAL A 213 -3.10 -17.92 4.32
N ALA A 214 -4.10 -18.27 5.13
CA ALA A 214 -5.45 -18.56 4.63
C ALA A 214 -6.09 -17.35 3.92
N ASP A 215 -5.86 -16.12 4.44
CA ASP A 215 -6.35 -14.90 3.80
C ASP A 215 -5.71 -14.69 2.42
N TRP A 216 -4.39 -14.85 2.32
CA TRP A 216 -3.67 -14.63 1.08
C TRP A 216 -3.94 -15.71 0.03
N ARG A 217 -4.19 -16.97 0.43
CA ARG A 217 -4.68 -18.01 -0.48
C ARG A 217 -6.02 -17.66 -1.11
N ARG A 218 -6.96 -17.14 -0.33
CA ARG A 218 -8.25 -16.65 -0.86
C ARG A 218 -8.09 -15.48 -1.83
N ILE A 219 -7.11 -14.60 -1.60
CA ILE A 219 -6.77 -13.55 -2.55
C ILE A 219 -6.26 -14.18 -3.87
N GLY A 220 -5.41 -15.20 -3.80
CA GLY A 220 -4.91 -15.92 -4.97
C GLY A 220 -6.04 -16.59 -5.77
N GLU A 221 -7.00 -17.22 -5.10
CA GLU A 221 -8.21 -17.79 -5.72
C GLU A 221 -9.01 -16.71 -6.46
N ALA A 222 -9.22 -15.54 -5.81
CA ALA A 222 -9.92 -14.42 -6.43
C ALA A 222 -9.17 -13.85 -7.65
N VAL A 223 -7.83 -13.77 -7.61
CA VAL A 223 -7.02 -13.35 -8.75
C VAL A 223 -7.17 -14.32 -9.91
N SER A 224 -7.14 -15.61 -9.64
CA SER A 224 -7.32 -16.67 -10.66
C SER A 224 -8.69 -16.60 -11.31
N ALA A 225 -9.74 -16.32 -10.54
CA ALA A 225 -11.12 -16.21 -11.04
C ALA A 225 -11.35 -14.98 -11.95
N VAL A 226 -10.56 -13.92 -11.82
CA VAL A 226 -10.65 -12.72 -12.69
C VAL A 226 -9.95 -12.94 -14.04
N LEU A 227 -9.15 -13.98 -14.18
CA LEU A 227 -8.36 -14.29 -15.38
C LEU A 227 -9.08 -15.21 -16.38
N VAL A 228 -10.22 -15.74 -16.00
CA VAL A 228 -11.13 -16.54 -16.81
C VAL A 228 -12.25 -15.66 -17.35
#